data_193ef0733c03e041ced791df5e9e3137
#
_entry.id   193ef0733c03e041ced791df5e9e3137
#
_cell.length_a   1.000
_cell.length_b   1.000
_cell.length_c   1.000
_cell.angle_alpha   90.00
_cell.angle_beta   90.00
_cell.angle_gamma   90.00
#
_symmetry.space_group_name_H-M   'P 1'
#
loop_
_entity.id
_entity.type
_entity.pdbx_description
1 polymer ?
#
loop_
_entity_poly.entity_id
_entity_poly.type
_entity_poly.pdbx_seq_one_letter_code
_entity_poly.pdbx_strand_id
1 'polypeptide(L)'
;VAGETPLSCEIRIMNPSIALITMGTNDIHKVEMFEPGLRLILDELIKAGIVPVLATKADNLEGDHSVNEIIVSVALEYELPVWNFWAALQELPNGGLQDDDAHLTFAANYFNNPSVMENGWPVRNLTALQVIDAVWRGCAGE
;
A
#
# COMPACT_ATOMS: atom_id res chain seq x y z
N VAL A 1 25.38 -6.03 -0.52
CA VAL A 1 26.29 -6.96 -1.19
C VAL A 1 26.33 -6.61 -2.67
N ALA A 2 27.49 -6.82 -3.37
CA ALA A 2 27.59 -6.51 -4.79
C ALA A 2 26.57 -7.33 -5.59
N GLY A 3 25.77 -6.66 -6.45
CA GLY A 3 24.72 -7.29 -7.27
C GLY A 3 23.37 -7.48 -6.56
N GLU A 4 23.23 -7.04 -5.33
CA GLU A 4 21.97 -7.07 -4.58
C GLU A 4 21.06 -5.93 -5.03
N THR A 5 19.76 -6.23 -5.24
CA THR A 5 18.76 -5.19 -5.50
C THR A 5 18.43 -4.42 -4.21
N PRO A 6 17.87 -3.19 -4.27
CA PRO A 6 17.39 -2.50 -3.08
C PRO A 6 16.42 -3.36 -2.26
N LEU A 7 15.49 -4.06 -2.90
CA LEU A 7 14.51 -4.93 -2.25
C LEU A 7 15.20 -6.11 -1.54
N SER A 8 16.11 -6.81 -2.23
CA SER A 8 16.87 -7.93 -1.61
C SER A 8 17.66 -7.46 -0.39
N CYS A 9 18.22 -6.23 -0.45
CA CYS A 9 18.94 -5.64 0.67
C CYS A 9 18.02 -5.41 1.88
N GLU A 10 16.83 -4.81 1.65
CA GLU A 10 15.84 -4.58 2.70
C GLU A 10 15.35 -5.91 3.30
N ILE A 11 15.01 -6.89 2.48
CA ILE A 11 14.62 -8.24 2.94
C ILE A 11 15.68 -8.81 3.86
N ARG A 12 16.93 -8.78 3.45
CA ARG A 12 18.06 -9.34 4.23
C ARG A 12 18.31 -8.60 5.55
N ILE A 13 18.15 -7.27 5.57
CA ILE A 13 18.41 -6.45 6.75
C ILE A 13 17.25 -6.51 7.73
N MET A 14 16.02 -6.36 7.24
CA MET A 14 14.82 -6.25 8.08
C MET A 14 14.23 -7.61 8.45
N ASN A 15 14.49 -8.65 7.65
CA ASN A 15 13.93 -10.00 7.83
C ASN A 15 12.43 -9.98 8.16
N PRO A 16 11.59 -9.31 7.34
CA PRO A 16 10.18 -9.12 7.65
C PRO A 16 9.38 -10.41 7.40
N SER A 17 8.25 -10.58 8.09
CA SER A 17 7.26 -11.62 7.80
C SER A 17 6.11 -11.09 6.93
N ILE A 18 5.84 -9.78 6.99
CA ILE A 18 4.79 -9.09 6.21
C ILE A 18 5.41 -7.86 5.58
N ALA A 19 5.05 -7.56 4.34
CA ALA A 19 5.45 -6.35 3.62
C ALA A 19 4.21 -5.59 3.13
N LEU A 20 4.03 -4.35 3.60
CA LEU A 20 3.01 -3.43 3.06
C LEU A 20 3.57 -2.74 1.82
N ILE A 21 2.92 -2.92 0.68
CA ILE A 21 3.34 -2.36 -0.61
C ILE A 21 2.42 -1.19 -0.95
N THR A 22 2.97 0.03 -0.88
CA THR A 22 2.27 1.28 -1.19
C THR A 22 3.05 2.00 -2.29
N MET A 23 2.63 1.85 -3.55
CA MET A 23 3.31 2.42 -4.71
C MET A 23 2.31 2.73 -5.82
N GLY A 24 2.77 3.39 -6.88
CA GLY A 24 1.97 3.72 -8.06
C GLY A 24 1.79 5.21 -8.32
N THR A 25 1.88 6.10 -7.32
CA THR A 25 1.72 7.56 -7.50
C THR A 25 2.70 8.14 -8.52
N ASN A 26 3.93 7.65 -8.57
CA ASN A 26 4.96 8.12 -9.51
C ASN A 26 4.96 7.39 -10.86
N ASP A 27 4.11 6.38 -11.03
CA ASP A 27 4.09 5.52 -12.22
C ASP A 27 3.07 5.99 -13.28
N ILE A 28 2.36 7.08 -13.02
CA ILE A 28 1.30 7.65 -13.87
C ILE A 28 1.72 7.93 -15.32
N HIS A 29 3.00 8.15 -15.58
CA HIS A 29 3.52 8.40 -16.92
C HIS A 29 3.99 7.13 -17.65
N LYS A 30 3.96 5.97 -16.99
CA LYS A 30 4.42 4.67 -17.48
C LYS A 30 3.60 3.53 -16.88
N VAL A 31 2.28 3.67 -16.88
CA VAL A 31 1.36 2.68 -16.28
C VAL A 31 1.59 1.28 -16.84
N GLU A 32 1.98 1.17 -18.12
CA GLU A 32 2.31 -0.09 -18.76
C GLU A 32 3.52 -0.83 -18.14
N MET A 33 4.39 -0.11 -17.42
CA MET A 33 5.54 -0.69 -16.72
C MET A 33 5.23 -1.02 -15.26
N PHE A 34 4.12 -0.52 -14.72
CA PHE A 34 3.78 -0.69 -13.31
C PHE A 34 3.49 -2.16 -12.96
N GLU A 35 2.62 -2.81 -13.72
CA GLU A 35 2.28 -4.22 -13.48
C GLU A 35 3.49 -5.17 -13.54
N PRO A 36 4.33 -5.15 -14.60
CA PRO A 36 5.54 -5.96 -14.62
C PRO A 36 6.47 -5.71 -13.42
N GLY A 37 6.64 -4.45 -13.02
CA GLY A 37 7.44 -4.08 -11.85
C GLY A 37 6.86 -4.61 -10.54
N LEU A 38 5.55 -4.48 -10.35
CA LEU A 38 4.84 -5.00 -9.18
C LEU A 38 5.00 -6.52 -9.06
N ARG A 39 4.81 -7.26 -10.17
CA ARG A 39 4.97 -8.72 -10.19
C ARG A 39 6.37 -9.16 -9.78
N LEU A 40 7.42 -8.49 -10.26
CA LEU A 40 8.81 -8.79 -9.86
C LEU A 40 9.02 -8.61 -8.34
N ILE A 41 8.44 -7.56 -7.75
CA ILE A 41 8.50 -7.32 -6.30
C ILE A 41 7.77 -8.45 -5.54
N LEU A 42 6.57 -8.84 -5.99
CA LEU A 42 5.79 -9.90 -5.36
C LEU A 42 6.50 -11.24 -5.42
N ASP A 43 7.04 -11.61 -6.56
CA ASP A 43 7.77 -12.86 -6.75
C ASP A 43 8.98 -12.96 -5.81
N GLU A 44 9.71 -11.84 -5.63
CA GLU A 44 10.87 -11.80 -4.72
C GLU A 44 10.44 -11.93 -3.24
N LEU A 45 9.36 -11.24 -2.83
CA LEU A 45 8.83 -11.31 -1.47
C LEU A 45 8.29 -12.71 -1.15
N ILE A 46 7.46 -13.28 -2.03
CA ILE A 46 6.85 -14.60 -1.86
C ILE A 46 7.94 -15.67 -1.80
N LYS A 47 8.94 -15.60 -2.69
CA LYS A 47 10.10 -16.50 -2.68
C LYS A 47 10.88 -16.44 -1.36
N ALA A 48 10.92 -15.27 -0.72
CA ALA A 48 11.55 -15.08 0.58
C ALA A 48 10.66 -15.52 1.77
N GLY A 49 9.43 -16.01 1.52
CA GLY A 49 8.48 -16.41 2.56
C GLY A 49 7.80 -15.23 3.28
N ILE A 50 7.77 -14.07 2.63
CA ILE A 50 7.16 -12.84 3.16
C ILE A 50 5.75 -12.73 2.60
N VAL A 51 4.78 -12.37 3.43
CA VAL A 51 3.39 -12.11 3.01
C VAL A 51 3.27 -10.67 2.48
N PRO A 52 3.10 -10.46 1.16
CA PRO A 52 2.84 -9.13 0.63
C PRO A 52 1.40 -8.71 0.92
N VAL A 53 1.20 -7.45 1.26
CA VAL A 53 -0.12 -6.81 1.36
C VAL A 53 -0.12 -5.62 0.41
N LEU A 54 -0.97 -5.65 -0.62
CA LEU A 54 -1.02 -4.60 -1.61
C LEU A 54 -2.00 -3.50 -1.17
N ALA A 55 -1.53 -2.26 -1.14
CA ALA A 55 -2.39 -1.11 -0.90
C ALA A 55 -2.83 -0.46 -2.20
N THR A 56 -4.11 -0.15 -2.34
CA THR A 56 -4.53 0.81 -3.36
C THR A 56 -3.97 2.19 -3.03
N LYS A 57 -3.58 2.97 -4.05
CA LYS A 57 -3.07 4.33 -3.83
C LYS A 57 -4.21 5.31 -3.55
N ALA A 58 -3.92 6.37 -2.84
CA ALA A 58 -4.88 7.40 -2.43
C ALA A 58 -5.36 8.27 -3.59
N ASP A 59 -4.43 8.67 -4.44
CA ASP A 59 -4.62 9.59 -5.55
C ASP A 59 -5.16 8.88 -6.81
N ASN A 60 -5.59 9.69 -7.78
CA ASN A 60 -5.99 9.27 -9.13
C ASN A 60 -5.38 10.21 -10.18
N LEU A 61 -4.08 10.44 -10.08
CA LEU A 61 -3.36 11.36 -10.97
C LEU A 61 -3.34 10.87 -12.42
N GLU A 62 -3.47 9.56 -12.67
CA GLU A 62 -3.67 8.98 -14.01
C GLU A 62 -5.06 9.30 -14.58
N GLY A 63 -6.06 9.60 -13.75
CA GLY A 63 -7.40 10.05 -14.12
C GLY A 63 -8.42 8.94 -14.39
N ASP A 64 -8.00 7.67 -14.49
CA ASP A 64 -8.86 6.53 -14.87
C ASP A 64 -8.81 5.36 -13.87
N HIS A 65 -8.13 5.53 -12.73
CA HIS A 65 -7.91 4.50 -11.71
C HIS A 65 -7.17 3.23 -12.18
N SER A 66 -6.56 3.26 -13.37
CA SER A 66 -5.91 2.09 -13.98
C SER A 66 -4.84 1.47 -13.08
N VAL A 67 -4.09 2.28 -12.32
CA VAL A 67 -3.10 1.77 -11.37
C VAL A 67 -3.76 0.98 -10.22
N ASN A 68 -4.86 1.48 -9.66
CA ASN A 68 -5.59 0.76 -8.62
C ASN A 68 -6.26 -0.52 -9.15
N GLU A 69 -6.76 -0.50 -10.38
CA GLU A 69 -7.30 -1.70 -11.05
C GLU A 69 -6.21 -2.77 -11.23
N ILE A 70 -5.00 -2.39 -11.65
CA ILE A 70 -3.86 -3.30 -11.74
C ILE A 70 -3.52 -3.89 -10.37
N ILE A 71 -3.42 -3.05 -9.32
CA ILE A 71 -3.13 -3.52 -7.96
C ILE A 71 -4.11 -4.59 -7.51
N VAL A 72 -5.42 -4.33 -7.67
CA VAL A 72 -6.48 -5.26 -7.26
C VAL A 72 -6.46 -6.54 -8.11
N SER A 73 -6.29 -6.40 -9.43
CA SER A 73 -6.24 -7.56 -10.34
C SER A 73 -5.07 -8.49 -10.03
N VAL A 74 -3.89 -7.92 -9.83
CA VAL A 74 -2.68 -8.69 -9.46
C VAL A 74 -2.84 -9.33 -8.09
N ALA A 75 -3.39 -8.60 -7.10
CA ALA A 75 -3.63 -9.16 -5.78
C ALA A 75 -4.58 -10.37 -5.82
N LEU A 76 -5.65 -10.30 -6.62
CA LEU A 76 -6.59 -11.41 -6.80
C LEU A 76 -5.93 -12.61 -7.48
N GLU A 77 -5.11 -12.39 -8.50
CA GLU A 77 -4.40 -13.45 -9.21
C GLU A 77 -3.41 -14.19 -8.30
N TYR A 78 -2.70 -13.46 -7.45
CA TYR A 78 -1.73 -14.01 -6.50
C TYR A 78 -2.36 -14.48 -5.18
N GLU A 79 -3.68 -14.34 -5.02
CA GLU A 79 -4.43 -14.66 -3.78
C GLU A 79 -3.87 -13.91 -2.56
N LEU A 80 -3.49 -12.63 -2.74
CA LEU A 80 -2.88 -11.78 -1.72
C LEU A 80 -3.89 -10.86 -1.04
N PRO A 81 -3.67 -10.51 0.23
CA PRO A 81 -4.50 -9.53 0.91
C PRO A 81 -4.36 -8.13 0.30
N VAL A 82 -5.50 -7.44 0.17
CA VAL A 82 -5.58 -6.06 -0.30
C VAL A 82 -5.93 -5.13 0.86
N TRP A 83 -5.13 -4.11 1.04
CA TRP A 83 -5.47 -2.95 1.85
C TRP A 83 -6.13 -1.90 0.95
N ASN A 84 -7.47 -1.83 0.97
CA ASN A 84 -8.21 -0.84 0.18
C ASN A 84 -8.08 0.55 0.82
N PHE A 85 -6.88 1.12 0.71
CA PHE A 85 -6.57 2.42 1.29
C PHE A 85 -7.30 3.55 0.57
N TRP A 86 -7.49 3.47 -0.74
CA TRP A 86 -8.29 4.42 -1.50
C TRP A 86 -9.69 4.57 -0.90
N ALA A 87 -10.39 3.47 -0.66
CA ALA A 87 -11.75 3.51 -0.09
C ALA A 87 -11.77 4.10 1.32
N ALA A 88 -10.75 3.86 2.13
CA ALA A 88 -10.67 4.39 3.49
C ALA A 88 -10.57 5.92 3.54
N LEU A 89 -10.18 6.56 2.44
CA LEU A 89 -10.01 8.01 2.36
C LEU A 89 -11.22 8.74 1.77
N GLN A 90 -12.15 8.03 1.12
CA GLN A 90 -13.21 8.67 0.31
C GLN A 90 -14.15 9.58 1.12
N GLU A 91 -14.32 9.32 2.40
CA GLU A 91 -15.17 10.13 3.27
C GLU A 91 -14.43 11.32 3.90
N LEU A 92 -13.12 11.44 3.68
CA LEU A 92 -12.34 12.54 4.22
C LEU A 92 -12.45 13.80 3.34
N PRO A 93 -12.28 15.00 3.92
CA PRO A 93 -12.15 16.23 3.13
C PRO A 93 -11.10 16.06 2.03
N ASN A 94 -11.44 16.38 0.79
CA ASN A 94 -10.61 16.18 -0.41
C ASN A 94 -9.98 14.77 -0.52
N GLY A 95 -10.70 13.72 -0.09
CA GLY A 95 -10.15 12.36 -0.10
C GLY A 95 -8.88 12.20 0.77
N GLY A 96 -8.70 13.02 1.80
CA GLY A 96 -7.51 13.02 2.65
C GLY A 96 -6.24 13.52 1.96
N LEU A 97 -6.36 14.14 0.77
CA LEU A 97 -5.24 14.68 -0.02
C LEU A 97 -5.06 16.19 0.20
N GLN A 98 -3.86 16.69 -0.04
CA GLN A 98 -3.54 18.10 -0.12
C GLN A 98 -4.02 18.70 -1.45
N ASP A 99 -3.86 20.02 -1.63
CA ASP A 99 -4.26 20.74 -2.84
C ASP A 99 -3.54 20.29 -4.13
N ASP A 100 -2.51 19.46 -3.99
CA ASP A 100 -1.79 18.87 -5.14
C ASP A 100 -2.37 17.52 -5.61
N ASP A 101 -3.45 17.06 -4.97
CA ASP A 101 -4.14 15.80 -5.26
C ASP A 101 -3.25 14.53 -5.23
N ALA A 102 -2.06 14.63 -4.64
CA ALA A 102 -1.07 13.57 -4.57
C ALA A 102 -0.67 13.21 -3.13
N HIS A 103 -0.32 14.21 -2.34
CA HIS A 103 0.17 14.01 -0.98
C HIS A 103 -0.96 13.97 0.03
N LEU A 104 -0.84 13.09 1.02
CA LEU A 104 -1.80 13.02 2.12
C LEU A 104 -1.76 14.27 2.99
N THR A 105 -2.92 14.73 3.44
CA THR A 105 -3.01 15.74 4.49
C THR A 105 -2.38 15.21 5.78
N PHE A 106 -1.58 16.05 6.45
CA PHE A 106 -0.79 15.65 7.60
C PHE A 106 -1.47 16.06 8.92
N ALA A 107 -1.54 15.10 9.84
CA ALA A 107 -1.76 15.33 11.25
C ALA A 107 -1.00 14.27 12.08
N ALA A 108 -0.82 14.51 13.36
CA ALA A 108 -0.21 13.53 14.26
C ALA A 108 -1.15 12.33 14.49
N ASN A 109 -0.58 11.17 14.88
CA ASN A 109 -1.34 9.92 15.05
C ASN A 109 -2.15 9.88 16.37
N TYR A 110 -3.04 10.81 16.58
CA TYR A 110 -4.00 10.80 17.69
C TYR A 110 -5.32 10.18 17.24
N PHE A 111 -5.37 8.85 17.14
CA PHE A 111 -6.48 8.07 16.60
C PHE A 111 -7.80 8.20 17.38
N ASN A 112 -7.78 8.73 18.58
CA ASN A 112 -8.95 9.02 19.42
C ASN A 112 -9.48 10.46 19.25
N ASN A 113 -8.90 11.26 18.36
CA ASN A 113 -9.32 12.64 18.11
C ASN A 113 -9.99 12.73 16.72
N PRO A 114 -11.33 12.97 16.66
CA PRO A 114 -12.07 13.04 15.40
C PRO A 114 -11.50 14.05 14.40
N SER A 115 -11.12 15.26 14.84
CA SER A 115 -10.58 16.28 13.94
C SER A 115 -9.21 15.91 13.35
N VAL A 116 -8.42 15.11 14.06
CA VAL A 116 -7.17 14.58 13.55
C VAL A 116 -7.45 13.51 12.49
N MET A 117 -8.46 12.69 12.72
CA MET A 117 -8.87 11.62 11.81
C MET A 117 -9.56 12.10 10.52
N GLU A 118 -9.76 13.40 10.35
CA GLU A 118 -10.15 14.02 9.07
C GLU A 118 -8.96 14.18 8.10
N ASN A 119 -7.76 13.75 8.49
CA ASN A 119 -6.54 13.85 7.68
C ASN A 119 -6.10 12.47 7.15
N GLY A 120 -5.55 12.45 5.93
CA GLY A 120 -5.14 11.22 5.25
C GLY A 120 -4.01 10.47 5.96
N TRP A 121 -3.04 11.18 6.54
CA TRP A 121 -1.88 10.53 7.18
C TRP A 121 -2.24 9.65 8.39
N PRO A 122 -3.00 10.13 9.40
CA PRO A 122 -3.39 9.28 10.52
C PRO A 122 -4.34 8.14 10.10
N VAL A 123 -5.24 8.36 9.12
CA VAL A 123 -6.10 7.30 8.57
C VAL A 123 -5.24 6.22 7.89
N ARG A 124 -4.24 6.60 7.10
CA ARG A 124 -3.27 5.66 6.54
C ARG A 124 -2.63 4.79 7.63
N ASN A 125 -2.12 5.41 8.66
CA ASN A 125 -1.41 4.68 9.71
C ASN A 125 -2.34 3.78 10.53
N LEU A 126 -3.55 4.23 10.85
CA LEU A 126 -4.54 3.40 11.55
C LEU A 126 -4.96 2.19 10.70
N THR A 127 -5.31 2.40 9.43
CA THR A 127 -5.75 1.32 8.54
C THR A 127 -4.62 0.35 8.18
N ALA A 128 -3.36 0.83 8.15
CA ALA A 128 -2.19 -0.04 8.03
C ALA A 128 -2.07 -0.98 9.24
N LEU A 129 -2.26 -0.48 10.46
CA LEU A 129 -2.25 -1.32 11.67
C LEU A 129 -3.42 -2.33 11.65
N GLN A 130 -4.60 -1.92 11.21
CA GLN A 130 -5.77 -2.81 11.10
C GLN A 130 -5.54 -3.94 10.11
N VAL A 131 -4.96 -3.65 8.94
CA VAL A 131 -4.68 -4.71 7.95
C VAL A 131 -3.58 -5.66 8.43
N ILE A 132 -2.56 -5.15 9.11
CA ILE A 132 -1.53 -6.01 9.71
C ILE A 132 -2.15 -6.96 10.75
N ASP A 133 -3.02 -6.45 11.64
CA ASP A 133 -3.74 -7.27 12.63
C ASP A 133 -4.62 -8.34 11.95
N ALA A 134 -5.36 -7.95 10.90
CA ALA A 134 -6.21 -8.88 10.15
C ALA A 134 -5.40 -9.99 9.47
N VAL A 135 -4.28 -9.65 8.82
CA VAL A 135 -3.39 -10.64 8.18
C VAL A 135 -2.76 -11.54 9.23
N TRP A 136 -2.28 -10.98 10.33
CA TRP A 136 -1.69 -11.74 11.42
C TRP A 136 -2.67 -12.80 11.99
N ARG A 137 -3.92 -12.40 12.29
CA ARG A 137 -4.95 -13.31 12.78
C ARG A 137 -5.32 -14.38 11.77
N GLY A 138 -5.46 -13.99 10.49
CA GLY A 138 -5.72 -14.94 9.41
C GLY A 138 -4.63 -16.02 9.28
N CYS A 139 -3.35 -15.63 9.41
CA CYS A 139 -2.23 -16.59 9.41
C CYS A 139 -2.16 -17.44 10.69
N ALA A 140 -2.62 -16.92 11.83
CA ALA A 140 -2.66 -17.65 13.10
C ALA A 140 -3.85 -18.62 13.21
N GLY A 141 -4.83 -18.52 12.31
CA GLY A 141 -6.05 -19.34 12.32
C GLY A 141 -7.05 -18.92 13.42
N GLU A 142 -7.03 -17.63 13.80
CA GLU A 142 -7.94 -17.02 14.78
C GLU A 142 -9.17 -16.36 14.15
#